data_f1d63fd4f5ca169c50228036178f99ee
#
_entry.id   f1d63fd4f5ca169c50228036178f99ee
#
_cell.length_a   1.000
_cell.length_b   1.000
_cell.length_c   1.000
_cell.angle_alpha   90.00
_cell.angle_beta   90.00
_cell.angle_gamma   90.00
#
_symmetry.space_group_name_H-M   'P 1'
#
loop_
_entity.id
_entity.type
_entity.pdbx_description
1 polymer ?
#
loop_
_entity_poly.entity_id
_entity_poly.type
_entity_poly.pdbx_seq_one_letter_code
_entity_poly.pdbx_strand_id
1 'polypeptide(L)'
;DAETTGALLGLDGTEAVLDEAISSGGNRVISHHPLIFKGYKSITGKDYVERCILKAIKNDIVIYSAHTNLDNAPGGVNYKIAEKIGLKNVRILEPKENCLIKLVTFVPTAQAEEVRNALFTAGCGYIGDYDSCSYNTEGEGTFRAQEGSKPFCGNIGELHHEAEVRIETILPEYKKREVIRTLLLTHPYEEPAYDLYPLYNSWAQVGAGIIGELKEAESELEFLKRIKKTFEVGCLKHNKLTGRLIQKVALCGGAGAFLIPQA
;
A
#
# COMPACT_ATOMS: atom_id res chain seq x y z
N ASP A 1 -20.67 4.27 -3.68
CA ASP A 1 -20.94 3.76 -2.32
C ASP A 1 -22.11 2.74 -2.29
N ALA A 2 -22.16 1.85 -3.27
CA ALA A 2 -23.16 0.78 -3.26
C ALA A 2 -22.82 -0.27 -2.20
N GLU A 3 -23.84 -0.78 -1.51
CA GLU A 3 -23.71 -1.86 -0.54
C GLU A 3 -23.13 -3.11 -1.21
N THR A 4 -22.24 -3.84 -0.50
CA THR A 4 -21.64 -5.06 -1.01
C THR A 4 -22.54 -6.25 -0.66
N THR A 5 -23.09 -6.92 -1.68
CA THR A 5 -23.95 -8.11 -1.51
C THR A 5 -23.14 -9.41 -1.49
N GLY A 6 -21.98 -9.42 -2.13
CA GLY A 6 -21.05 -10.54 -2.18
C GLY A 6 -19.85 -10.23 -3.06
N ALA A 7 -18.73 -10.93 -2.87
CA ALA A 7 -17.53 -10.79 -3.67
C ALA A 7 -17.04 -12.13 -4.22
N LEU A 8 -16.79 -12.18 -5.52
CA LEU A 8 -16.15 -13.31 -6.19
C LEU A 8 -14.68 -13.01 -6.40
N LEU A 9 -13.80 -13.94 -6.01
CA LEU A 9 -12.35 -13.83 -6.16
C LEU A 9 -11.89 -14.65 -7.35
N GLY A 10 -11.03 -14.07 -8.20
CA GLY A 10 -10.49 -14.76 -9.36
C GLY A 10 -9.12 -14.25 -9.77
N LEU A 11 -8.43 -15.02 -10.61
CA LEU A 11 -7.18 -14.56 -11.22
C LEU A 11 -7.43 -13.50 -12.28
N ASP A 12 -8.43 -13.73 -13.13
CA ASP A 12 -8.81 -12.90 -14.26
C ASP A 12 -10.28 -12.48 -14.17
N GLY A 13 -10.61 -11.27 -14.65
CA GLY A 13 -11.98 -10.80 -14.81
C GLY A 13 -12.57 -11.20 -16.16
N THR A 14 -13.01 -12.45 -16.32
CA THR A 14 -13.57 -12.97 -17.58
C THR A 14 -15.10 -12.89 -17.63
N GLU A 15 -15.70 -13.07 -18.82
CA GLU A 15 -17.16 -13.13 -18.95
C GLU A 15 -17.77 -14.23 -18.07
N ALA A 16 -17.11 -15.41 -17.96
CA ALA A 16 -17.54 -16.51 -17.10
C ALA A 16 -17.54 -16.15 -15.61
N VAL A 17 -16.50 -15.43 -15.15
CA VAL A 17 -16.41 -14.94 -13.76
C VAL A 17 -17.53 -13.93 -13.46
N LEU A 18 -17.85 -13.07 -14.41
CA LEU A 18 -18.98 -12.14 -14.27
C LEU A 18 -20.33 -12.89 -14.23
N ASP A 19 -20.52 -13.90 -15.07
CA ASP A 19 -21.74 -14.73 -15.06
C ASP A 19 -21.90 -15.47 -13.74
N GLU A 20 -20.81 -15.98 -13.17
CA GLU A 20 -20.79 -16.60 -11.85
C GLU A 20 -21.13 -15.60 -10.74
N ALA A 21 -20.57 -14.40 -10.76
CA ALA A 21 -20.89 -13.34 -9.81
C ALA A 21 -22.39 -12.98 -9.86
N ILE A 22 -22.95 -12.81 -11.06
CA ILE A 22 -24.37 -12.52 -11.27
C ILE A 22 -25.24 -13.65 -10.72
N SER A 23 -24.92 -14.90 -11.06
CA SER A 23 -25.72 -16.05 -10.65
C SER A 23 -25.69 -16.30 -9.14
N SER A 24 -24.60 -15.94 -8.48
CA SER A 24 -24.45 -16.02 -7.01
C SER A 24 -24.98 -14.80 -6.26
N GLY A 25 -25.49 -13.78 -6.96
CA GLY A 25 -26.01 -12.56 -6.35
C GLY A 25 -24.92 -11.60 -5.80
N GLY A 26 -23.66 -11.84 -6.16
CA GLY A 26 -22.54 -10.97 -5.78
C GLY A 26 -22.39 -9.79 -6.72
N ASN A 27 -22.11 -8.61 -6.17
CA ASN A 27 -21.91 -7.38 -6.95
C ASN A 27 -20.45 -6.86 -6.94
N ARG A 28 -19.50 -7.70 -6.51
CA ARG A 28 -18.07 -7.40 -6.54
C ARG A 28 -17.31 -8.54 -7.21
N VAL A 29 -16.38 -8.20 -8.09
CA VAL A 29 -15.38 -9.12 -8.62
C VAL A 29 -14.02 -8.56 -8.25
N ILE A 30 -13.21 -9.34 -7.53
CA ILE A 30 -11.83 -9.00 -7.17
C ILE A 30 -10.91 -9.93 -7.96
N SER A 31 -10.22 -9.38 -8.94
CA SER A 31 -9.25 -10.12 -9.76
C SER A 31 -7.82 -9.71 -9.44
N HIS A 32 -6.85 -10.56 -9.77
CA HIS A 32 -5.44 -10.19 -9.75
C HIS A 32 -5.08 -9.40 -11.01
N HIS A 33 -5.35 -9.95 -12.16
CA HIS A 33 -5.07 -9.27 -13.42
C HIS A 33 -6.15 -8.23 -13.75
N PRO A 34 -5.74 -7.01 -14.18
CA PRO A 34 -6.71 -5.99 -14.56
C PRO A 34 -7.41 -6.35 -15.87
N LEU A 35 -8.73 -6.22 -15.87
CA LEU A 35 -9.53 -6.38 -17.08
C LEU A 35 -9.14 -5.36 -18.15
N ILE A 36 -8.86 -4.12 -17.73
CA ILE A 36 -8.48 -3.01 -18.61
C ILE A 36 -7.01 -2.71 -18.43
N PHE A 37 -6.18 -3.12 -19.41
CA PHE A 37 -4.73 -2.86 -19.41
C PHE A 37 -4.38 -1.55 -20.13
N LYS A 38 -5.17 -1.19 -21.13
CA LYS A 38 -5.01 0.04 -21.92
C LYS A 38 -6.34 0.77 -22.00
N GLY A 39 -6.29 2.10 -21.94
CA GLY A 39 -7.48 2.93 -22.07
C GLY A 39 -8.26 2.66 -23.36
N TYR A 40 -9.59 2.57 -23.26
CA TYR A 40 -10.50 2.42 -24.38
C TYR A 40 -11.02 3.78 -24.84
N LYS A 41 -11.03 4.02 -26.16
CA LYS A 41 -11.64 5.22 -26.77
C LYS A 41 -13.15 5.07 -26.94
N SER A 42 -13.65 3.84 -27.04
CA SER A 42 -15.06 3.51 -27.20
C SER A 42 -15.31 2.14 -26.59
N ILE A 43 -16.54 1.89 -26.13
CA ILE A 43 -17.00 0.60 -25.59
C ILE A 43 -18.21 0.18 -26.41
N THR A 44 -18.03 -0.72 -27.37
CA THR A 44 -19.05 -1.16 -28.33
C THR A 44 -19.41 -2.63 -28.23
N GLY A 45 -18.64 -3.41 -27.43
CA GLY A 45 -18.84 -4.86 -27.27
C GLY A 45 -18.14 -5.71 -28.31
N LYS A 46 -17.23 -5.15 -29.12
CA LYS A 46 -16.55 -5.86 -30.21
C LYS A 46 -15.53 -6.91 -29.74
N ASP A 47 -14.91 -6.70 -28.58
CA ASP A 47 -13.99 -7.66 -27.98
C ASP A 47 -14.46 -8.15 -26.62
N TYR A 48 -13.78 -9.15 -26.04
CA TYR A 48 -14.21 -9.74 -24.79
C TYR A 48 -14.12 -8.76 -23.60
N VAL A 49 -13.14 -7.86 -23.60
CA VAL A 49 -12.97 -6.85 -22.55
C VAL A 49 -14.12 -5.86 -22.58
N GLU A 50 -14.47 -5.35 -23.77
CA GLU A 50 -15.63 -4.46 -23.92
C GLU A 50 -16.94 -5.17 -23.50
N ARG A 51 -17.14 -6.47 -23.83
CA ARG A 51 -18.30 -7.23 -23.39
C ARG A 51 -18.33 -7.40 -21.86
N CYS A 52 -17.18 -7.67 -21.22
CA CYS A 52 -17.09 -7.72 -19.77
C CYS A 52 -17.45 -6.37 -19.13
N ILE A 53 -16.94 -5.25 -19.67
CA ILE A 53 -17.27 -3.90 -19.19
C ILE A 53 -18.78 -3.65 -19.29
N LEU A 54 -19.38 -3.91 -20.46
CA LEU A 54 -20.80 -3.71 -20.67
C LEU A 54 -21.65 -4.62 -19.76
N LYS A 55 -21.24 -5.87 -19.55
CA LYS A 55 -21.90 -6.81 -18.64
C LYS A 55 -21.84 -6.33 -17.21
N ALA A 56 -20.65 -5.89 -16.74
CA ALA A 56 -20.46 -5.36 -15.40
C ALA A 56 -21.35 -4.13 -15.14
N ILE A 57 -21.36 -3.17 -16.09
CA ILE A 57 -22.19 -1.96 -15.98
C ILE A 57 -23.68 -2.30 -15.93
N LYS A 58 -24.17 -3.19 -16.82
CA LYS A 58 -25.60 -3.58 -16.88
C LYS A 58 -26.09 -4.30 -15.64
N ASN A 59 -25.20 -4.91 -14.86
CA ASN A 59 -25.54 -5.70 -13.67
C ASN A 59 -25.01 -5.08 -12.37
N ASP A 60 -24.59 -3.80 -12.41
CA ASP A 60 -24.06 -3.05 -11.25
C ASP A 60 -22.90 -3.77 -10.53
N ILE A 61 -22.06 -4.47 -11.29
CA ILE A 61 -20.89 -5.17 -10.75
C ILE A 61 -19.68 -4.23 -10.76
N VAL A 62 -19.04 -4.09 -9.61
CA VAL A 62 -17.75 -3.42 -9.48
C VAL A 62 -16.63 -4.45 -9.65
N ILE A 63 -15.70 -4.18 -10.56
CA ILE A 63 -14.48 -4.97 -10.76
C ILE A 63 -13.32 -4.21 -10.15
N TYR A 64 -12.64 -4.84 -9.18
CA TYR A 64 -11.39 -4.34 -8.60
C TYR A 64 -10.25 -5.31 -8.91
N SER A 65 -9.15 -4.80 -9.44
CA SER A 65 -7.98 -5.62 -9.75
C SER A 65 -6.82 -5.28 -8.80
N ALA A 66 -6.46 -6.25 -7.96
CA ALA A 66 -5.31 -6.18 -7.05
C ALA A 66 -4.08 -6.78 -7.75
N HIS A 67 -3.43 -6.00 -8.61
CA HIS A 67 -2.29 -6.43 -9.42
C HIS A 67 -0.94 -6.21 -8.70
N THR A 68 -0.05 -5.40 -9.25
CA THR A 68 1.28 -5.13 -8.67
C THR A 68 1.23 -4.50 -7.28
N ASN A 69 0.15 -3.84 -6.92
CA ASN A 69 -0.06 -3.37 -5.54
C ASN A 69 -0.15 -4.55 -4.55
N LEU A 70 -0.77 -5.67 -4.92
CA LEU A 70 -0.83 -6.87 -4.09
C LEU A 70 0.50 -7.65 -4.11
N ASP A 71 1.22 -7.65 -5.25
CA ASP A 71 2.56 -8.24 -5.32
C ASP A 71 3.54 -7.56 -4.35
N ASN A 72 3.43 -6.24 -4.22
CA ASN A 72 4.35 -5.42 -3.44
C ASN A 72 3.93 -5.22 -1.98
N ALA A 73 2.70 -5.63 -1.61
CA ALA A 73 2.16 -5.43 -0.27
C ALA A 73 2.73 -6.43 0.75
N PRO A 74 2.87 -6.05 2.02
CA PRO A 74 3.13 -6.99 3.11
C PRO A 74 2.09 -8.10 3.13
N GLY A 75 2.54 -9.37 3.22
CA GLY A 75 1.65 -10.53 3.18
C GLY A 75 1.01 -10.83 1.82
N GLY A 76 1.36 -10.10 0.77
CA GLY A 76 0.86 -10.27 -0.59
C GLY A 76 1.44 -11.50 -1.31
N VAL A 77 1.31 -11.51 -2.65
CA VAL A 77 1.63 -12.68 -3.49
C VAL A 77 3.06 -13.18 -3.28
N ASN A 78 4.05 -12.29 -3.27
CA ASN A 78 5.45 -12.66 -3.09
C ASN A 78 5.71 -13.34 -1.74
N TYR A 79 5.07 -12.84 -0.66
CA TYR A 79 5.14 -13.45 0.66
C TYR A 79 4.51 -14.84 0.68
N LYS A 80 3.37 -15.04 -0.01
CA LYS A 80 2.72 -16.36 -0.12
C LYS A 80 3.53 -17.34 -0.94
N ILE A 81 4.22 -16.89 -1.97
CA ILE A 81 5.17 -17.73 -2.70
C ILE A 81 6.34 -18.15 -1.79
N ALA A 82 6.94 -17.19 -1.06
CA ALA A 82 8.03 -17.45 -0.14
C ALA A 82 7.63 -18.45 0.97
N GLU A 83 6.42 -18.29 1.53
CA GLU A 83 5.84 -19.22 2.51
C GLU A 83 5.69 -20.64 1.93
N LYS A 84 5.12 -20.78 0.73
CA LYS A 84 4.96 -22.07 0.05
C LYS A 84 6.30 -22.77 -0.25
N ILE A 85 7.34 -22.00 -0.56
CA ILE A 85 8.71 -22.50 -0.78
C ILE A 85 9.39 -22.82 0.57
N GLY A 86 8.90 -22.28 1.68
CA GLY A 86 9.47 -22.50 3.01
C GLY A 86 10.68 -21.62 3.31
N LEU A 87 10.77 -20.43 2.71
CA LEU A 87 11.85 -19.49 2.96
C LEU A 87 11.76 -18.91 4.37
N LYS A 88 12.93 -18.65 4.97
CA LYS A 88 13.14 -17.97 6.25
C LYS A 88 13.86 -16.66 6.02
N ASN A 89 13.88 -15.80 7.04
CA ASN A 89 14.57 -14.48 6.99
C ASN A 89 14.17 -13.66 5.75
N VAL A 90 12.85 -13.67 5.47
CA VAL A 90 12.27 -13.07 4.27
C VAL A 90 12.30 -11.55 4.37
N ARG A 91 12.79 -10.89 3.34
CA ARG A 91 12.76 -9.42 3.19
C ARG A 91 12.48 -9.03 1.75
N ILE A 92 12.00 -7.80 1.56
CA ILE A 92 11.80 -7.23 0.22
C ILE A 92 13.15 -7.17 -0.51
N LEU A 93 13.17 -7.57 -1.78
CA LEU A 93 14.36 -7.54 -2.62
C LEU A 93 14.68 -6.10 -3.08
N GLU A 94 13.67 -5.37 -3.55
CA GLU A 94 13.77 -3.98 -3.96
C GLU A 94 12.72 -3.14 -3.19
N PRO A 95 13.09 -2.54 -2.04
CA PRO A 95 12.20 -1.68 -1.26
C PRO A 95 11.73 -0.46 -2.06
N LYS A 96 10.48 -0.06 -1.86
CA LYS A 96 9.91 1.08 -2.55
C LYS A 96 10.46 2.39 -2.00
N GLU A 97 10.91 3.27 -2.90
CA GLU A 97 11.44 4.59 -2.59
C GLU A 97 10.41 5.69 -2.88
N ASN A 98 10.66 6.90 -2.37
CA ASN A 98 9.87 8.11 -2.63
C ASN A 98 8.36 7.93 -2.38
N CYS A 99 8.01 7.15 -1.36
CA CYS A 99 6.62 6.87 -0.99
C CYS A 99 6.30 7.18 0.47
N LEU A 100 7.23 7.82 1.17
CA LEU A 100 7.08 8.27 2.55
C LEU A 100 7.08 9.79 2.62
N ILE A 101 6.31 10.33 3.55
CA ILE A 101 6.19 11.76 3.81
C ILE A 101 6.41 11.99 5.31
N LYS A 102 7.14 13.05 5.66
CA LYS A 102 7.16 13.60 7.00
C LYS A 102 6.06 14.66 7.10
N LEU A 103 5.17 14.51 8.05
CA LEU A 103 4.22 15.54 8.48
C LEU A 103 4.83 16.28 9.67
N VAL A 104 4.78 17.60 9.63
CA VAL A 104 5.07 18.48 10.76
C VAL A 104 3.84 19.32 11.00
N THR A 105 3.43 19.48 12.26
CA THR A 105 2.36 20.39 12.67
C THR A 105 2.65 20.98 14.04
N PHE A 106 1.98 22.07 14.40
CA PHE A 106 2.22 22.85 15.60
C PHE A 106 0.90 22.93 16.35
N VAL A 107 0.85 22.38 17.55
CA VAL A 107 -0.42 22.18 18.30
C VAL A 107 -0.29 22.79 19.68
N PRO A 108 -1.27 23.57 20.18
CA PRO A 108 -1.25 24.03 21.56
C PRO A 108 -1.00 22.86 22.52
N THR A 109 -0.15 23.09 23.52
CA THR A 109 0.38 22.03 24.40
C THR A 109 -0.73 21.17 25.00
N ALA A 110 -1.85 21.76 25.40
CA ALA A 110 -2.98 21.05 26.01
C ALA A 110 -3.70 20.07 25.06
N GLN A 111 -3.65 20.30 23.73
CA GLN A 111 -4.30 19.47 22.69
C GLN A 111 -3.31 18.56 21.95
N ALA A 112 -2.02 18.68 22.22
CA ALA A 112 -0.98 17.96 21.47
C ALA A 112 -1.13 16.44 21.54
N GLU A 113 -1.52 15.87 22.67
CA GLU A 113 -1.72 14.43 22.82
C GLU A 113 -2.92 13.92 22.02
N GLU A 114 -4.03 14.64 22.03
CA GLU A 114 -5.24 14.28 21.28
C GLU A 114 -4.97 14.28 19.76
N VAL A 115 -4.38 15.36 19.25
CA VAL A 115 -4.05 15.48 17.82
C VAL A 115 -3.04 14.40 17.40
N ARG A 116 -2.00 14.15 18.20
CA ARG A 116 -1.00 13.13 17.91
C ARG A 116 -1.63 11.72 17.82
N ASN A 117 -2.49 11.36 18.78
CA ASN A 117 -3.18 10.07 18.80
C ASN A 117 -4.13 9.91 17.61
N ALA A 118 -4.82 10.97 17.20
CA ALA A 118 -5.65 10.97 16.01
C ALA A 118 -4.82 10.74 14.73
N LEU A 119 -3.64 11.35 14.63
CA LEU A 119 -2.71 11.13 13.52
C LEU A 119 -2.20 9.69 13.46
N PHE A 120 -1.87 9.07 14.60
CA PHE A 120 -1.48 7.66 14.66
C PHE A 120 -2.63 6.74 14.21
N THR A 121 -3.85 7.01 14.67
CA THR A 121 -5.05 6.26 14.25
C THR A 121 -5.29 6.39 12.74
N ALA A 122 -4.98 7.54 12.14
CA ALA A 122 -5.07 7.76 10.70
C ALA A 122 -3.96 7.06 9.88
N GLY A 123 -2.94 6.52 10.55
CA GLY A 123 -1.88 5.72 9.94
C GLY A 123 -0.51 6.39 9.86
N CYS A 124 -0.25 7.38 10.71
CA CYS A 124 1.08 7.93 10.92
C CYS A 124 1.92 7.09 11.89
N GLY A 125 3.23 7.28 11.87
CA GLY A 125 4.14 6.83 12.92
C GLY A 125 4.61 5.38 12.83
N TYR A 126 4.52 4.73 11.68
CA TYR A 126 5.06 3.37 11.49
C TYR A 126 6.49 3.41 10.97
N ILE A 127 7.45 2.84 11.72
CA ILE A 127 8.86 2.69 11.35
C ILE A 127 9.32 1.27 11.68
N GLY A 128 9.49 0.42 10.68
CA GLY A 128 9.80 -0.99 10.89
C GLY A 128 8.72 -1.69 11.72
N ASP A 129 9.13 -2.28 12.83
CA ASP A 129 8.25 -2.98 13.77
C ASP A 129 7.72 -2.09 14.91
N TYR A 130 7.92 -0.76 14.79
CA TYR A 130 7.43 0.23 15.77
C TYR A 130 6.27 1.01 15.19
N ASP A 131 5.26 1.24 16.01
CA ASP A 131 4.15 2.15 15.74
C ASP A 131 4.24 3.42 16.61
N SER A 132 3.33 4.35 16.41
CA SER A 132 3.19 5.58 17.21
C SER A 132 4.49 6.39 17.32
N CYS A 133 5.35 6.31 16.29
CA CYS A 133 6.60 7.05 16.25
C CYS A 133 6.36 8.52 15.91
N SER A 134 6.77 9.41 16.82
CA SER A 134 6.82 10.85 16.59
C SER A 134 8.01 11.46 17.31
N TYR A 135 8.41 12.63 16.85
CA TYR A 135 9.33 13.49 17.58
C TYR A 135 8.59 14.77 17.95
N ASN A 136 8.67 15.17 19.23
CA ASN A 136 7.92 16.29 19.75
C ASN A 136 8.91 17.30 20.36
N THR A 137 8.72 18.58 20.04
CA THR A 137 9.54 19.68 20.57
C THR A 137 8.61 20.77 21.07
N GLU A 138 8.77 21.18 22.31
CA GLU A 138 8.06 22.35 22.87
C GLU A 138 8.64 23.63 22.27
N GLY A 139 7.76 24.59 22.03
CA GLY A 139 8.12 25.87 21.46
C GLY A 139 7.02 26.90 21.63
N GLU A 140 7.18 28.03 20.97
CA GLU A 140 6.22 29.12 20.95
C GLU A 140 5.82 29.43 19.51
N GLY A 141 4.51 29.35 19.23
CA GLY A 141 3.90 29.83 17.99
C GLY A 141 3.46 31.28 18.12
N THR A 142 3.48 32.02 17.01
CA THR A 142 2.95 33.39 16.97
C THR A 142 2.04 33.58 15.79
N PHE A 143 0.92 34.27 16.01
CA PHE A 143 -0.01 34.64 14.95
C PHE A 143 -0.76 35.91 15.31
N ARG A 144 -1.37 36.55 14.30
CA ARG A 144 -2.28 37.68 14.48
C ARG A 144 -3.57 37.37 13.71
N ALA A 145 -4.65 37.17 14.45
CA ALA A 145 -5.96 36.96 13.87
C ALA A 145 -6.46 38.24 13.16
N GLN A 146 -6.97 38.11 11.94
CA GLN A 146 -7.52 39.20 11.14
C GLN A 146 -9.03 39.24 11.26
N GLU A 147 -9.68 40.40 10.83
CA GLU A 147 -11.12 40.47 10.74
C GLU A 147 -11.70 39.32 9.90
N GLY A 148 -12.75 38.68 10.39
CA GLY A 148 -13.40 37.54 9.75
C GLY A 148 -12.91 36.18 10.23
N SER A 149 -11.77 36.08 10.93
CA SER A 149 -11.30 34.84 11.55
C SER A 149 -12.03 34.55 12.88
N LYS A 150 -12.00 33.29 13.30
CA LYS A 150 -12.50 32.82 14.60
C LYS A 150 -11.38 32.12 15.36
N PRO A 151 -10.42 32.87 15.93
CA PRO A 151 -9.27 32.27 16.57
C PRO A 151 -9.69 31.44 17.79
N PHE A 152 -9.06 30.27 17.94
CA PHE A 152 -9.21 29.40 19.12
C PHE A 152 -8.69 30.08 20.40
N CYS A 153 -7.60 30.86 20.28
CA CYS A 153 -7.00 31.66 21.35
C CYS A 153 -6.51 33.00 20.78
N GLY A 154 -6.25 33.98 21.65
CA GLY A 154 -5.85 35.32 21.26
C GLY A 154 -7.05 36.20 20.81
N ASN A 155 -6.75 37.46 20.45
CA ASN A 155 -7.71 38.46 20.03
C ASN A 155 -7.44 38.93 18.60
N ILE A 156 -8.50 39.35 17.90
CA ILE A 156 -8.39 39.93 16.55
C ILE A 156 -7.54 41.21 16.61
N GLY A 157 -6.57 41.34 15.69
CA GLY A 157 -5.68 42.48 15.53
C GLY A 157 -4.47 42.50 16.45
N GLU A 158 -4.41 41.63 17.47
CA GLU A 158 -3.29 41.55 18.42
C GLU A 158 -2.33 40.41 18.04
N LEU A 159 -1.02 40.61 18.26
CA LEU A 159 -0.04 39.54 18.14
C LEU A 159 -0.19 38.61 19.35
N HIS A 160 -0.57 37.38 19.10
CA HIS A 160 -0.69 36.34 20.12
C HIS A 160 0.56 35.44 20.13
N HIS A 161 0.94 34.99 21.31
CA HIS A 161 2.01 34.03 21.56
C HIS A 161 1.38 32.82 22.25
N GLU A 162 1.54 31.64 21.66
CA GLU A 162 0.98 30.39 22.20
C GLU A 162 2.06 29.36 22.45
N ALA A 163 1.99 28.69 23.61
CA ALA A 163 2.85 27.55 23.91
C ALA A 163 2.40 26.34 23.08
N GLU A 164 3.23 25.92 22.16
CA GLU A 164 2.90 24.85 21.20
C GLU A 164 3.92 23.70 21.26
N VAL A 165 3.44 22.51 20.89
CA VAL A 165 4.28 21.36 20.60
C VAL A 165 4.38 21.19 19.09
N ARG A 166 5.58 21.25 18.56
CA ARG A 166 5.89 20.81 17.21
C ARG A 166 5.89 19.27 17.17
N ILE A 167 4.98 18.68 16.45
CA ILE A 167 4.85 17.23 16.26
C ILE A 167 5.39 16.88 14.87
N GLU A 168 6.39 16.01 14.82
CA GLU A 168 6.91 15.42 13.58
C GLU A 168 6.60 13.92 13.55
N THR A 169 6.01 13.44 12.47
CA THR A 169 5.74 12.01 12.27
C THR A 169 5.85 11.62 10.80
N ILE A 170 5.92 10.33 10.52
CA ILE A 170 6.04 9.78 9.16
C ILE A 170 4.74 9.14 8.75
N LEU A 171 4.41 9.21 7.44
CA LEU A 171 3.27 8.52 6.86
C LEU A 171 3.57 8.03 5.44
N PRO A 172 2.92 6.95 4.99
CA PRO A 172 2.96 6.56 3.58
C PRO A 172 2.13 7.53 2.73
N GLU A 173 2.60 7.83 1.53
CA GLU A 173 1.96 8.81 0.64
C GLU A 173 0.47 8.50 0.36
N TYR A 174 0.10 7.23 0.23
CA TYR A 174 -1.29 6.86 -0.03
C TYR A 174 -2.24 7.22 1.12
N LYS A 175 -1.74 7.41 2.35
CA LYS A 175 -2.50 7.85 3.53
C LYS A 175 -2.62 9.38 3.64
N LYS A 176 -1.91 10.15 2.82
CA LYS A 176 -1.85 11.61 2.89
C LYS A 176 -3.22 12.27 3.03
N ARG A 177 -4.18 11.89 2.16
CA ARG A 177 -5.52 12.50 2.18
C ARG A 177 -6.28 12.25 3.48
N GLU A 178 -6.21 11.03 4.00
CA GLU A 178 -6.85 10.64 5.25
C GLU A 178 -6.21 11.35 6.45
N VAL A 179 -4.88 11.35 6.51
CA VAL A 179 -4.12 12.00 7.58
C VAL A 179 -4.36 13.50 7.63
N ILE A 180 -4.30 14.21 6.49
CA ILE A 180 -4.57 15.64 6.45
C ILE A 180 -6.02 15.95 6.85
N ARG A 181 -6.99 15.16 6.37
CA ARG A 181 -8.38 15.31 6.81
C ARG A 181 -8.52 15.15 8.31
N THR A 182 -7.87 14.16 8.90
CA THR A 182 -7.90 13.91 10.34
C THR A 182 -7.26 15.08 11.09
N LEU A 183 -6.10 15.57 10.64
CA LEU A 183 -5.45 16.75 11.23
C LEU A 183 -6.41 17.95 11.27
N LEU A 184 -7.01 18.29 10.12
CA LEU A 184 -7.90 19.45 10.00
C LEU A 184 -9.19 19.33 10.84
N LEU A 185 -9.62 18.10 11.16
CA LEU A 185 -10.81 17.84 11.98
C LEU A 185 -10.51 17.83 13.48
N THR A 186 -9.29 17.47 13.88
CA THR A 186 -8.92 17.30 15.30
C THR A 186 -8.11 18.48 15.84
N HIS A 187 -7.48 19.26 14.95
CA HIS A 187 -6.73 20.42 15.38
C HIS A 187 -7.67 21.52 15.92
N PRO A 188 -7.34 22.18 17.06
CA PRO A 188 -8.20 23.20 17.63
C PRO A 188 -8.28 24.50 16.80
N TYR A 189 -7.26 24.78 15.98
CA TYR A 189 -7.26 25.96 15.12
C TYR A 189 -8.13 25.75 13.89
N GLU A 190 -8.83 26.80 13.43
CA GLU A 190 -9.62 26.76 12.19
C GLU A 190 -8.71 26.57 10.94
N GLU A 191 -7.49 27.10 10.98
CA GLU A 191 -6.47 26.95 9.94
C GLU A 191 -5.14 26.54 10.58
N PRO A 192 -4.92 25.24 10.82
CA PRO A 192 -3.67 24.77 11.42
C PRO A 192 -2.50 24.85 10.44
N ALA A 193 -1.35 25.27 10.94
CA ALA A 193 -0.10 25.19 10.20
C ALA A 193 0.40 23.74 10.15
N TYR A 194 0.73 23.27 8.96
CA TYR A 194 1.40 21.97 8.77
C TYR A 194 2.26 21.97 7.51
N ASP A 195 3.32 21.17 7.55
CA ASP A 195 4.24 20.98 6.44
C ASP A 195 4.31 19.51 6.05
N LEU A 196 4.50 19.24 4.76
CA LEU A 196 4.70 17.91 4.21
C LEU A 196 6.04 17.87 3.46
N TYR A 197 6.97 17.05 3.97
CA TYR A 197 8.27 16.85 3.34
C TYR A 197 8.35 15.46 2.70
N PRO A 198 8.52 15.35 1.37
CA PRO A 198 8.83 14.06 0.74
C PRO A 198 10.14 13.50 1.30
N LEU A 199 10.16 12.21 1.60
CA LEU A 199 11.34 11.52 2.13
C LEU A 199 11.96 10.61 1.08
N TYR A 200 13.29 10.65 0.97
CA TYR A 200 14.07 9.71 0.14
C TYR A 200 14.27 8.34 0.81
N ASN A 201 13.79 8.16 2.02
CA ASN A 201 13.85 6.89 2.72
C ASN A 201 13.11 5.81 1.95
N SER A 202 13.72 4.64 1.80
CA SER A 202 13.03 3.47 1.28
C SER A 202 12.07 2.88 2.32
N TRP A 203 10.94 2.34 1.86
CA TRP A 203 10.00 1.66 2.72
C TRP A 203 10.26 0.15 2.72
N ALA A 204 11.00 -0.32 3.71
CA ALA A 204 11.51 -1.70 3.78
C ALA A 204 10.42 -2.79 3.78
N GLN A 205 9.16 -2.45 4.13
CA GLN A 205 8.06 -3.40 4.20
C GLN A 205 7.27 -3.53 2.89
N VAL A 206 7.50 -2.63 1.92
CA VAL A 206 6.78 -2.57 0.64
C VAL A 206 7.78 -2.47 -0.49
N GLY A 207 7.59 -3.26 -1.55
CA GLY A 207 8.47 -3.22 -2.70
C GLY A 207 8.38 -4.48 -3.56
N ALA A 208 9.21 -4.55 -4.58
CA ALA A 208 9.18 -5.60 -5.56
C ALA A 208 10.08 -6.79 -5.18
N GLY A 209 9.54 -7.98 -5.40
CA GLY A 209 10.24 -9.23 -5.13
C GLY A 209 10.57 -9.47 -3.66
N ILE A 210 10.99 -10.67 -3.37
CA ILE A 210 11.41 -11.11 -2.03
C ILE A 210 12.70 -11.90 -2.15
N ILE A 211 13.55 -11.76 -1.14
CA ILE A 211 14.71 -12.63 -0.94
C ILE A 211 14.60 -13.27 0.44
N GLY A 212 14.96 -14.55 0.52
CA GLY A 212 14.98 -15.32 1.76
C GLY A 212 15.94 -16.47 1.69
N GLU A 213 15.96 -17.29 2.72
CA GLU A 213 16.89 -18.40 2.89
C GLU A 213 16.15 -19.72 3.05
N LEU A 214 16.67 -20.76 2.42
CA LEU A 214 16.26 -22.14 2.70
C LEU A 214 16.78 -22.56 4.08
N LYS A 215 16.01 -23.40 4.78
CA LYS A 215 16.43 -23.95 6.06
C LYS A 215 17.77 -24.73 5.92
N GLU A 216 17.89 -25.45 4.84
CA GLU A 216 19.09 -26.23 4.48
C GLU A 216 19.41 -25.99 3.00
N ALA A 217 20.69 -25.95 2.66
CA ALA A 217 21.11 -25.83 1.28
C ALA A 217 20.79 -27.11 0.49
N GLU A 218 20.26 -26.97 -0.71
CA GLU A 218 19.92 -28.11 -1.59
C GLU A 218 20.52 -27.94 -2.99
N SER A 219 20.63 -29.03 -3.74
CA SER A 219 21.10 -28.95 -5.13
C SER A 219 20.07 -28.23 -6.02
N GLU A 220 20.54 -27.60 -7.09
CA GLU A 220 19.67 -26.92 -8.07
C GLU A 220 18.56 -27.84 -8.60
N LEU A 221 18.90 -29.11 -8.86
CA LEU A 221 17.95 -30.08 -9.39
C LEU A 221 16.86 -30.45 -8.37
N GLU A 222 17.22 -30.62 -7.11
CA GLU A 222 16.26 -30.90 -6.03
C GLU A 222 15.36 -29.68 -5.78
N PHE A 223 15.93 -28.49 -5.78
CA PHE A 223 15.15 -27.24 -5.70
C PHE A 223 14.12 -27.15 -6.83
N LEU A 224 14.52 -27.36 -8.08
CA LEU A 224 13.61 -27.33 -9.23
C LEU A 224 12.49 -28.38 -9.13
N LYS A 225 12.83 -29.62 -8.72
CA LYS A 225 11.84 -30.67 -8.49
C LYS A 225 10.85 -30.28 -7.39
N ARG A 226 11.33 -29.69 -6.30
CA ARG A 226 10.51 -29.23 -5.20
C ARG A 226 9.59 -28.08 -5.64
N ILE A 227 10.08 -27.08 -6.36
CA ILE A 227 9.28 -26.01 -6.93
C ILE A 227 8.18 -26.54 -7.86
N LYS A 228 8.55 -27.47 -8.76
CA LYS A 228 7.58 -28.11 -9.66
C LYS A 228 6.45 -28.81 -8.89
N LYS A 229 6.78 -29.51 -7.82
CA LYS A 229 5.82 -30.22 -6.95
C LYS A 229 4.97 -29.22 -6.14
N THR A 230 5.60 -28.22 -5.53
CA THR A 230 4.94 -27.23 -4.65
C THR A 230 3.86 -26.42 -5.39
N PHE A 231 4.12 -26.11 -6.65
CA PHE A 231 3.20 -25.31 -7.47
C PHE A 231 2.40 -26.16 -8.47
N GLU A 232 2.54 -27.49 -8.44
CA GLU A 232 1.80 -28.46 -9.28
C GLU A 232 1.87 -28.14 -10.78
N VAL A 233 3.02 -27.60 -11.23
CA VAL A 233 3.19 -27.20 -12.63
C VAL A 233 3.70 -28.34 -13.50
N GLY A 234 3.17 -28.45 -14.71
CA GLY A 234 3.58 -29.50 -15.67
C GLY A 234 5.00 -29.32 -16.20
N CYS A 235 5.50 -28.07 -16.27
CA CYS A 235 6.79 -27.74 -16.84
C CYS A 235 7.43 -26.58 -16.07
N LEU A 236 8.76 -26.62 -15.91
CA LEU A 236 9.61 -25.52 -15.46
C LEU A 236 10.63 -25.18 -16.55
N LYS A 237 10.82 -23.88 -16.79
CA LYS A 237 11.91 -23.38 -17.62
C LYS A 237 13.05 -22.92 -16.71
N HIS A 238 14.26 -23.28 -17.01
CA HIS A 238 15.46 -22.87 -16.26
C HIS A 238 16.63 -22.64 -17.22
N ASN A 239 17.59 -21.86 -16.78
CA ASN A 239 18.89 -21.70 -17.44
C ASN A 239 19.79 -22.92 -17.17
N LYS A 240 20.99 -22.91 -17.73
CA LYS A 240 22.01 -23.98 -17.46
C LYS A 240 22.30 -24.04 -15.97
N LEU A 241 22.24 -25.25 -15.42
CA LEU A 241 22.64 -25.53 -14.03
C LEU A 241 24.13 -25.27 -13.84
N THR A 242 24.49 -24.72 -12.68
CA THR A 242 25.86 -24.33 -12.34
C THR A 242 26.55 -25.36 -11.46
N GLY A 243 25.79 -26.30 -10.89
CA GLY A 243 26.28 -27.32 -9.93
C GLY A 243 26.46 -26.77 -8.51
N ARG A 244 25.98 -25.55 -8.22
CA ARG A 244 26.06 -24.95 -6.89
C ARG A 244 24.90 -25.39 -6.00
N LEU A 245 25.11 -25.33 -4.69
CA LEU A 245 24.04 -25.46 -3.72
C LEU A 245 23.26 -24.13 -3.62
N ILE A 246 21.95 -24.25 -3.51
CA ILE A 246 21.04 -23.14 -3.30
C ILE A 246 20.80 -23.00 -1.80
N GLN A 247 21.12 -21.82 -1.24
CA GLN A 247 20.82 -21.43 0.12
C GLN A 247 19.94 -20.18 0.15
N LYS A 248 20.22 -19.21 -0.73
CA LYS A 248 19.42 -17.99 -0.88
C LYS A 248 18.56 -18.06 -2.14
N VAL A 249 17.33 -17.57 -2.02
CA VAL A 249 16.37 -17.54 -3.12
C VAL A 249 15.77 -16.16 -3.21
N ALA A 250 15.92 -15.51 -4.36
CA ALA A 250 15.16 -14.35 -4.73
C ALA A 250 13.97 -14.78 -5.61
N LEU A 251 12.82 -14.20 -5.40
CA LEU A 251 11.61 -14.51 -6.15
C LEU A 251 10.77 -13.27 -6.45
N CYS A 252 9.99 -13.33 -7.52
CA CYS A 252 8.99 -12.33 -7.87
C CYS A 252 7.82 -13.01 -8.57
N GLY A 253 6.60 -12.73 -8.15
CA GLY A 253 5.38 -13.06 -8.88
C GLY A 253 5.29 -12.22 -10.17
N GLY A 254 4.78 -12.82 -11.25
CA GLY A 254 4.65 -12.14 -12.54
C GLY A 254 5.98 -11.89 -13.26
N ALA A 255 6.13 -10.71 -13.87
CA ALA A 255 7.28 -10.35 -14.71
C ALA A 255 8.46 -9.80 -13.88
N GLY A 256 9.20 -10.66 -13.20
CA GLY A 256 10.30 -10.30 -12.29
C GLY A 256 11.68 -10.09 -12.93
N ALA A 257 11.82 -10.13 -14.26
CA ALA A 257 13.13 -10.07 -14.91
C ALA A 257 13.93 -8.79 -14.60
N PHE A 258 13.28 -7.69 -14.30
CA PHE A 258 13.92 -6.41 -13.94
C PHE A 258 14.66 -6.47 -12.57
N LEU A 259 14.35 -7.47 -11.74
CA LEU A 259 14.97 -7.67 -10.42
C LEU A 259 16.21 -8.57 -10.46
N ILE A 260 16.55 -9.15 -11.60
CA ILE A 260 17.72 -10.02 -11.71
C ILE A 260 19.03 -9.32 -11.25
N PRO A 261 19.27 -8.04 -11.54
CA PRO A 261 20.47 -7.35 -11.06
C PRO A 261 20.56 -7.21 -9.53
N GLN A 262 19.42 -7.24 -8.83
CA GLN A 262 19.32 -7.10 -7.37
C GLN A 262 19.37 -8.47 -6.65
N ALA A 263 19.14 -9.57 -7.37
CA ALA A 263 19.14 -10.93 -6.87
C ALA A 263 20.53 -11.52 -6.79
#